data_5fcc8a00656d20090d917919ac83bf00
#
_entry.id   5fcc8a00656d20090d917919ac83bf00
#
_cell.length_a   1.000
_cell.length_b   1.000
_cell.length_c   1.000
_cell.angle_alpha   90.00
_cell.angle_beta   90.00
_cell.angle_gamma   90.00
#
_symmetry.space_group_name_H-M   'P 1'
#
loop_
_entity.id
_entity.type
_entity.pdbx_description
1 polymer ?
#
loop_
_entity_poly.entity_id
_entity_poly.type
_entity_poly.pdbx_seq_one_letter_code
_entity_poly.pdbx_strand_id
1 'polypeptide(L)'
;MKMAVIGFVVCLVVVIAGGAAYAQMEKPEFCGSCHAMSENYGTWSDSSHASVTCSECHLPNNNIAAKLVAKAQTGMVDVWHQTMRDYDLNIEMTDKGKTTLRNNCIRCHEPTIKNTSMIDIGKDGDDRYCVSCHRNLVHGNMTIPISQ
;
A
#
# COMPACT_ATOMS: atom_id res chain seq x y z
N MET A 1 -6.49 17.41 40.97
CA MET A 1 -7.54 16.55 40.39
C MET A 1 -8.10 17.10 39.08
N LYS A 2 -8.60 18.34 39.00
CA LYS A 2 -9.22 18.88 37.74
C LYS A 2 -8.28 18.84 36.53
N MET A 3 -7.02 19.24 36.68
CA MET A 3 -6.03 19.22 35.60
C MET A 3 -5.71 17.80 35.10
N ALA A 4 -5.66 16.81 36.00
CA ALA A 4 -5.44 15.41 35.61
C ALA A 4 -6.63 14.85 34.82
N VAL A 5 -7.86 15.20 35.21
CA VAL A 5 -9.06 14.80 34.48
C VAL A 5 -9.09 15.45 33.09
N ILE A 6 -8.77 16.74 32.99
CA ILE A 6 -8.69 17.44 31.71
C ILE A 6 -7.64 16.79 30.82
N GLY A 7 -6.44 16.53 31.35
CA GLY A 7 -5.38 15.86 30.59
C GLY A 7 -5.77 14.47 30.09
N PHE A 8 -6.44 13.70 30.93
CA PHE A 8 -6.96 12.37 30.53
C PHE A 8 -8.00 12.47 29.42
N VAL A 9 -8.97 13.40 29.55
CA VAL A 9 -10.01 13.58 28.51
C VAL A 9 -9.38 14.02 27.18
N VAL A 10 -8.45 14.96 27.20
CA VAL A 10 -7.74 15.42 26.00
C VAL A 10 -6.98 14.25 25.35
N CYS A 11 -6.25 13.47 26.13
CA CYS A 11 -5.54 12.29 25.61
C CYS A 11 -6.51 11.29 24.97
N LEU A 12 -7.63 11.00 25.63
CA LEU A 12 -8.65 10.09 25.11
C LEU A 12 -9.24 10.59 23.77
N VAL A 13 -9.54 11.88 23.67
CA VAL A 13 -10.04 12.49 22.43
C VAL A 13 -9.00 12.38 21.30
N VAL A 14 -7.72 12.65 21.60
CA VAL A 14 -6.65 12.55 20.61
C VAL A 14 -6.47 11.10 20.12
N VAL A 15 -6.54 10.12 21.03
CA VAL A 15 -6.42 8.70 20.67
C VAL A 15 -7.60 8.26 19.81
N ILE A 16 -8.84 8.65 20.16
CA ILE A 16 -10.03 8.29 19.38
C ILE A 16 -9.99 8.96 18.01
N ALA A 17 -9.69 10.25 17.95
CA ALA A 17 -9.59 10.99 16.68
C ALA A 17 -8.48 10.43 15.78
N GLY A 18 -7.32 10.12 16.36
CA GLY A 18 -6.21 9.50 15.64
C GLY A 18 -6.56 8.11 15.10
N GLY A 19 -7.22 7.29 15.90
CA GLY A 19 -7.70 5.97 15.47
C GLY A 19 -8.75 6.06 14.35
N ALA A 20 -9.68 6.99 14.44
CA ALA A 20 -10.66 7.23 13.39
C ALA A 20 -10.01 7.72 12.08
N ALA A 21 -9.08 8.66 12.20
CA ALA A 21 -8.31 9.13 11.04
C ALA A 21 -7.52 8.00 10.37
N TYR A 22 -6.84 7.17 11.17
CA TYR A 22 -6.11 6.00 10.66
C TYR A 22 -7.05 5.03 9.91
N ALA A 23 -8.22 4.74 10.48
CA ALA A 23 -9.20 3.86 9.84
C ALA A 23 -9.71 4.41 8.48
N GLN A 24 -9.84 5.73 8.34
CA GLN A 24 -10.18 6.34 7.06
C GLN A 24 -9.03 6.23 6.04
N MET A 25 -7.77 6.36 6.49
CA MET A 25 -6.59 6.22 5.63
C MET A 25 -6.32 4.77 5.18
N GLU A 26 -6.97 3.76 5.79
CA GLU A 26 -6.89 2.36 5.34
C GLU A 26 -7.85 2.07 4.19
N LYS A 27 -8.83 2.91 3.94
CA LYS A 27 -9.79 2.72 2.86
C LYS A 27 -9.13 2.96 1.50
N PRO A 28 -9.39 2.11 0.49
CA PRO A 28 -8.85 2.29 -0.86
C PRO A 28 -9.21 3.64 -1.49
N GLU A 29 -10.40 4.17 -1.19
CA GLU A 29 -10.87 5.47 -1.67
C GLU A 29 -9.95 6.62 -1.23
N PHE A 30 -9.32 6.49 -0.07
CA PHE A 30 -8.33 7.47 0.38
C PHE A 30 -7.12 7.51 -0.55
N CYS A 31 -6.58 6.36 -0.94
CA CYS A 31 -5.48 6.26 -1.90
C CYS A 31 -5.91 6.77 -3.29
N GLY A 32 -7.11 6.41 -3.74
CA GLY A 32 -7.68 6.82 -5.03
C GLY A 32 -8.07 8.30 -5.11
N SER A 33 -8.06 9.04 -3.99
CA SER A 33 -8.38 10.48 -3.97
C SER A 33 -7.28 11.36 -4.62
N CYS A 34 -6.06 10.83 -4.76
CA CYS A 34 -4.97 11.52 -5.44
C CYS A 34 -5.03 11.28 -6.95
N HIS A 35 -4.84 12.34 -7.75
CA HIS A 35 -4.85 12.23 -9.22
C HIS A 35 -3.86 11.20 -9.75
N ALA A 36 -2.65 11.15 -9.19
CA ALA A 36 -1.62 10.19 -9.58
C ALA A 36 -2.04 8.72 -9.36
N MET A 37 -2.98 8.47 -8.45
CA MET A 37 -3.44 7.11 -8.09
C MET A 37 -4.80 6.75 -8.69
N SER A 38 -5.47 7.65 -9.40
CA SER A 38 -6.83 7.44 -9.89
C SER A 38 -6.94 6.24 -10.85
N GLU A 39 -5.98 6.08 -11.76
CA GLU A 39 -5.94 4.95 -12.69
C GLU A 39 -5.63 3.63 -11.95
N ASN A 40 -4.68 3.65 -11.02
CA ASN A 40 -4.36 2.49 -10.20
C ASN A 40 -5.55 2.05 -9.34
N TYR A 41 -6.32 3.00 -8.80
CA TYR A 41 -7.54 2.73 -8.06
C TYR A 41 -8.63 2.12 -8.97
N GLY A 42 -8.83 2.68 -10.17
CA GLY A 42 -9.80 2.18 -11.14
C GLY A 42 -9.49 0.74 -11.55
N THR A 43 -8.25 0.46 -11.97
CA THR A 43 -7.84 -0.90 -12.37
C THR A 43 -7.90 -1.90 -11.22
N TRP A 44 -7.56 -1.49 -9.99
CA TRP A 44 -7.72 -2.32 -8.80
C TRP A 44 -9.19 -2.65 -8.54
N SER A 45 -10.10 -1.67 -8.65
CA SER A 45 -11.54 -1.88 -8.38
C SER A 45 -12.18 -2.90 -9.32
N ASP A 46 -11.64 -3.06 -10.53
CA ASP A 46 -12.08 -4.03 -11.52
C ASP A 46 -11.35 -5.38 -11.42
N SER A 47 -10.40 -5.51 -10.50
CA SER A 47 -9.57 -6.71 -10.37
C SER A 47 -10.19 -7.77 -9.46
N SER A 48 -9.65 -9.00 -9.53
CA SER A 48 -10.01 -10.08 -8.61
C SER A 48 -9.60 -9.81 -7.16
N HIS A 49 -8.81 -8.76 -6.90
CA HIS A 49 -8.31 -8.34 -5.58
C HIS A 49 -9.01 -7.08 -5.06
N ALA A 50 -10.13 -6.66 -5.64
CA ALA A 50 -10.89 -5.48 -5.22
C ALA A 50 -11.39 -5.52 -3.76
N SER A 51 -11.42 -6.69 -3.14
CA SER A 51 -11.75 -6.86 -1.71
C SER A 51 -10.55 -6.68 -0.76
N VAL A 52 -9.33 -6.55 -1.31
CA VAL A 52 -8.09 -6.41 -0.53
C VAL A 52 -7.63 -4.97 -0.60
N THR A 53 -7.41 -4.31 0.53
CA THR A 53 -7.02 -2.89 0.55
C THR A 53 -5.61 -2.66 0.01
N CYS A 54 -5.34 -1.46 -0.48
CA CYS A 54 -4.03 -1.09 -1.03
C CYS A 54 -2.90 -1.34 -0.02
N SER A 55 -3.13 -1.03 1.26
CA SER A 55 -2.16 -1.23 2.34
C SER A 55 -1.84 -2.70 2.63
N GLU A 56 -2.77 -3.63 2.35
CA GLU A 56 -2.54 -5.06 2.53
C GLU A 56 -1.51 -5.63 1.55
N CYS A 57 -1.36 -4.99 0.39
CA CYS A 57 -0.36 -5.36 -0.61
C CYS A 57 0.91 -4.50 -0.49
N HIS A 58 0.77 -3.17 -0.32
CA HIS A 58 1.86 -2.21 -0.46
C HIS A 58 2.62 -1.90 0.84
N LEU A 59 2.04 -2.20 2.01
CA LEU A 59 2.70 -1.96 3.30
C LEU A 59 3.12 -3.26 3.98
N PRO A 60 4.17 -3.25 4.82
CA PRO A 60 4.57 -4.43 5.58
C PRO A 60 3.47 -4.81 6.59
N ASN A 61 3.02 -6.05 6.53
CA ASN A 61 1.94 -6.58 7.39
C ASN A 61 2.44 -7.61 8.42
N ASN A 62 3.75 -7.67 8.66
CA ASN A 62 4.35 -8.57 9.63
C ASN A 62 4.13 -8.11 11.09
N ASN A 63 4.06 -6.80 11.34
CA ASN A 63 3.66 -6.23 12.62
C ASN A 63 3.08 -4.81 12.45
N ILE A 64 2.25 -4.40 13.41
CA ILE A 64 1.54 -3.12 13.37
C ILE A 64 2.48 -1.92 13.42
N ALA A 65 3.57 -1.99 14.20
CA ALA A 65 4.52 -0.89 14.32
C ALA A 65 5.25 -0.64 12.98
N ALA A 66 5.70 -1.70 12.31
CA ALA A 66 6.32 -1.60 11.00
C ALA A 66 5.33 -1.03 9.96
N LYS A 67 4.07 -1.46 9.99
CA LYS A 67 3.00 -0.93 9.10
C LYS A 67 2.79 0.57 9.33
N LEU A 68 2.68 1.01 10.59
CA LEU A 68 2.48 2.42 10.94
C LEU A 68 3.66 3.30 10.50
N VAL A 69 4.89 2.86 10.77
CA VAL A 69 6.10 3.59 10.37
C VAL A 69 6.20 3.67 8.85
N ALA A 70 6.01 2.55 8.15
CA ALA A 70 6.03 2.53 6.69
C ALA A 70 4.96 3.45 6.11
N LYS A 71 3.72 3.39 6.64
CA LYS A 71 2.62 4.25 6.19
C LYS A 71 2.92 5.74 6.40
N ALA A 72 3.50 6.11 7.53
CA ALA A 72 3.90 7.49 7.79
C ALA A 72 5.00 7.96 6.82
N GLN A 73 6.01 7.12 6.58
CA GLN A 73 7.12 7.45 5.67
C GLN A 73 6.64 7.58 4.22
N THR A 74 5.93 6.58 3.69
CA THR A 74 5.45 6.61 2.30
C THR A 74 4.42 7.72 2.11
N GLY A 75 3.48 7.88 3.04
CA GLY A 75 2.46 8.91 2.95
C GLY A 75 3.03 10.33 2.94
N MET A 76 4.09 10.62 3.72
CA MET A 76 4.77 11.92 3.66
C MET A 76 5.45 12.14 2.31
N VAL A 77 6.12 11.12 1.78
CA VAL A 77 6.79 11.18 0.47
C VAL A 77 5.76 11.37 -0.63
N ASP A 78 4.67 10.60 -0.60
CA ASP A 78 3.60 10.68 -1.61
C ASP A 78 2.92 12.05 -1.61
N VAL A 79 2.62 12.62 -0.43
CA VAL A 79 2.04 13.96 -0.30
C VAL A 79 3.01 15.03 -0.82
N TRP A 80 4.32 14.88 -0.55
CA TRP A 80 5.33 15.79 -1.06
C TRP A 80 5.36 15.78 -2.60
N HIS A 81 5.53 14.61 -3.20
CA HIS A 81 5.58 14.47 -4.66
C HIS A 81 4.27 14.94 -5.33
N GLN A 82 3.13 14.60 -4.73
CA GLN A 82 1.83 15.06 -5.21
C GLN A 82 1.70 16.60 -5.16
N THR A 83 2.18 17.23 -4.08
CA THR A 83 2.12 18.69 -3.90
C THR A 83 3.05 19.42 -4.86
N MET A 84 4.26 18.89 -5.02
CA MET A 84 5.27 19.46 -5.92
C MET A 84 5.05 19.10 -7.39
N ARG A 85 4.12 18.17 -7.67
CA ARG A 85 3.90 17.57 -8.99
C ARG A 85 5.17 16.99 -9.60
N ASP A 86 6.02 16.45 -8.73
CA ASP A 86 7.32 15.85 -9.05
C ASP A 86 7.18 14.33 -8.97
N TYR A 87 6.45 13.75 -9.89
CA TYR A 87 6.30 12.30 -10.05
C TYR A 87 6.23 11.95 -11.54
N ASP A 88 6.79 10.79 -11.88
CA ASP A 88 6.74 10.26 -13.24
C ASP A 88 5.32 9.85 -13.63
N LEU A 89 4.98 9.98 -14.91
CA LEU A 89 3.71 9.50 -15.46
C LEU A 89 3.55 7.99 -15.29
N ASN A 90 4.66 7.27 -15.33
CA ASN A 90 4.72 5.84 -15.04
C ASN A 90 5.36 5.63 -13.66
N ILE A 91 4.54 5.53 -12.63
CA ILE A 91 5.00 5.33 -11.25
C ILE A 91 5.46 3.88 -11.08
N GLU A 92 6.75 3.69 -10.91
CA GLU A 92 7.33 2.37 -10.67
C GLU A 92 7.57 2.11 -9.18
N MET A 93 7.42 0.84 -8.81
CA MET A 93 7.65 0.40 -7.43
C MET A 93 9.15 0.27 -7.16
N THR A 94 9.60 0.79 -6.02
CA THR A 94 10.98 0.60 -5.55
C THR A 94 11.25 -0.87 -5.22
N ASP A 95 12.51 -1.29 -5.19
CA ASP A 95 12.87 -2.68 -4.86
C ASP A 95 12.43 -3.09 -3.45
N LYS A 96 12.47 -2.16 -2.50
CA LYS A 96 11.88 -2.36 -1.16
C LYS A 96 10.37 -2.59 -1.25
N GLY A 97 9.68 -1.85 -2.10
CA GLY A 97 8.25 -2.03 -2.38
C GLY A 97 7.96 -3.39 -2.99
N LYS A 98 8.74 -3.81 -3.99
CA LYS A 98 8.61 -5.13 -4.64
C LYS A 98 8.81 -6.27 -3.63
N THR A 99 9.79 -6.16 -2.73
CA THR A 99 10.04 -7.13 -1.67
C THR A 99 8.86 -7.20 -0.68
N THR A 100 8.32 -6.04 -0.29
CA THR A 100 7.14 -5.97 0.58
C THR A 100 5.94 -6.61 -0.09
N LEU A 101 5.68 -6.28 -1.34
CA LEU A 101 4.60 -6.86 -2.14
C LEU A 101 4.71 -8.38 -2.23
N ARG A 102 5.91 -8.90 -2.55
CA ARG A 102 6.18 -10.34 -2.59
C ARG A 102 5.80 -11.02 -1.27
N ASN A 103 6.25 -10.48 -0.14
CA ASN A 103 5.97 -11.04 1.18
C ASN A 103 4.47 -11.06 1.49
N ASN A 104 3.74 -10.04 1.07
CA ASN A 104 2.29 -9.97 1.22
C ASN A 104 1.56 -10.94 0.27
N CYS A 105 2.04 -11.14 -0.96
CA CYS A 105 1.52 -12.18 -1.85
C CYS A 105 1.64 -13.56 -1.21
N ILE A 106 2.83 -13.89 -0.69
CA ILE A 106 3.09 -15.18 -0.02
C ILE A 106 2.21 -15.33 1.20
N ARG A 107 2.05 -14.29 2.03
CA ARG A 107 1.21 -14.34 3.23
C ARG A 107 -0.18 -14.90 2.98
N CYS A 108 -0.80 -14.56 1.85
CA CYS A 108 -2.13 -15.04 1.48
C CYS A 108 -2.09 -16.31 0.62
N HIS A 109 -1.08 -16.46 -0.26
CA HIS A 109 -1.00 -17.53 -1.24
C HIS A 109 -0.06 -18.69 -0.84
N GLU A 110 0.56 -18.66 0.36
CA GLU A 110 1.45 -19.71 0.84
C GLU A 110 0.86 -21.12 0.69
N PRO A 111 -0.40 -21.39 1.05
CA PRO A 111 -0.96 -22.75 0.93
C PRO A 111 -0.88 -23.32 -0.49
N THR A 112 -0.95 -22.43 -1.50
CA THR A 112 -0.93 -22.82 -2.92
C THR A 112 0.48 -23.03 -3.44
N ILE A 113 1.46 -22.20 -2.97
CA ILE A 113 2.79 -22.15 -3.56
C ILE A 113 3.89 -22.81 -2.73
N LYS A 114 3.64 -23.17 -1.46
CA LYS A 114 4.66 -23.68 -0.51
C LYS A 114 5.42 -24.92 -0.98
N ASN A 115 4.82 -25.72 -1.86
CA ASN A 115 5.42 -26.96 -2.40
C ASN A 115 5.96 -26.75 -3.82
N THR A 116 6.14 -25.51 -4.26
CA THR A 116 6.66 -25.15 -5.58
C THR A 116 7.87 -24.25 -5.44
N SER A 117 8.68 -24.14 -6.49
CA SER A 117 9.81 -23.19 -6.53
C SER A 117 9.37 -21.72 -6.50
N MET A 118 8.06 -21.44 -6.63
CA MET A 118 7.53 -20.09 -6.59
C MET A 118 7.70 -19.43 -5.20
N ILE A 119 7.82 -20.21 -4.12
CA ILE A 119 8.04 -19.69 -2.76
C ILE A 119 9.38 -18.95 -2.61
N ASP A 120 10.37 -19.28 -3.46
CA ASP A 120 11.72 -18.74 -3.40
C ASP A 120 11.96 -17.58 -4.39
N ILE A 121 11.00 -17.27 -5.26
CA ILE A 121 11.09 -16.13 -6.17
C ILE A 121 11.34 -14.84 -5.37
N GLY A 122 12.33 -14.04 -5.80
CA GLY A 122 12.71 -12.77 -5.17
C GLY A 122 13.51 -12.92 -3.88
N LYS A 123 14.11 -14.09 -3.62
CA LYS A 123 15.08 -14.33 -2.55
C LYS A 123 16.50 -14.35 -3.11
N ASP A 124 17.46 -14.10 -2.24
CA ASP A 124 18.90 -14.35 -2.47
C ASP A 124 19.46 -13.76 -3.78
N GLY A 125 19.00 -12.56 -4.17
CA GLY A 125 19.44 -11.89 -5.38
C GLY A 125 18.65 -12.25 -6.65
N ASP A 126 17.61 -13.05 -6.54
CA ASP A 126 16.65 -13.24 -7.64
C ASP A 126 15.84 -11.95 -7.82
N ASP A 127 15.94 -11.32 -8.98
CA ASP A 127 15.24 -10.09 -9.34
C ASP A 127 13.81 -10.31 -9.86
N ARG A 128 13.38 -11.57 -9.92
CA ARG A 128 12.03 -11.93 -10.31
C ARG A 128 11.08 -11.78 -9.11
N TYR A 129 9.89 -11.32 -9.38
CA TYR A 129 8.81 -11.16 -8.42
C TYR A 129 7.53 -11.79 -8.97
N CYS A 130 6.56 -12.06 -8.09
CA CYS A 130 5.26 -12.61 -8.52
C CYS A 130 4.64 -11.78 -9.66
N VAL A 131 4.75 -10.46 -9.57
CA VAL A 131 4.27 -9.52 -10.57
C VAL A 131 5.06 -9.51 -11.88
N SER A 132 6.23 -10.14 -11.94
CA SER A 132 6.97 -10.29 -13.22
C SER A 132 6.20 -11.16 -14.21
N CYS A 133 5.45 -12.15 -13.73
CA CYS A 133 4.58 -13.00 -14.53
C CYS A 133 3.11 -12.56 -14.43
N HIS A 134 2.65 -12.14 -13.25
CA HIS A 134 1.26 -11.75 -12.97
C HIS A 134 1.07 -10.23 -13.08
N ARG A 135 1.48 -9.63 -14.21
CA ARG A 135 1.56 -8.17 -14.40
C ARG A 135 0.19 -7.48 -14.31
N ASN A 136 -0.85 -8.11 -14.83
CA ASN A 136 -2.18 -7.52 -14.97
C ASN A 136 -3.17 -8.01 -13.91
N LEU A 137 -2.66 -8.58 -12.81
CA LEU A 137 -3.51 -9.22 -11.80
C LEU A 137 -4.35 -8.21 -11.02
N VAL A 138 -3.77 -7.07 -10.68
CA VAL A 138 -4.40 -6.03 -9.84
C VAL A 138 -4.48 -4.71 -10.59
N HIS A 139 -3.33 -4.22 -11.07
CA HIS A 139 -3.26 -3.03 -11.89
C HIS A 139 -3.09 -3.51 -13.33
N GLY A 140 -4.14 -3.38 -14.15
CA GLY A 140 -4.11 -3.79 -15.56
C GLY A 140 -3.01 -3.07 -16.35
N ASN A 141 -2.90 -3.35 -17.65
CA ASN A 141 -2.03 -2.58 -18.53
C ASN A 141 -2.43 -1.10 -18.44
N MET A 142 -1.63 -0.31 -17.77
CA MET A 142 -1.74 1.15 -17.84
C MET A 142 -1.33 1.57 -19.25
N THR A 143 -2.26 1.51 -20.17
CA THR A 143 -2.14 2.22 -21.43
C THR A 143 -2.44 3.67 -21.12
N ILE A 144 -1.37 4.45 -20.89
CA ILE A 144 -1.51 5.91 -20.85
C ILE A 144 -2.09 6.29 -22.22
N PRO A 145 -3.28 6.89 -22.29
CA PRO A 145 -3.73 7.48 -23.56
C PRO A 145 -2.73 8.58 -23.85
N ILE A 146 -1.90 8.37 -24.88
CA ILE A 146 -1.06 9.45 -25.42
C ILE A 146 -2.05 10.45 -25.99
N SER A 147 -2.45 11.43 -25.19
CA SER A 147 -3.17 12.59 -25.70
C SER A 147 -2.20 13.33 -26.62
N GLN A 148 -2.44 13.21 -27.92
CA GLN A 148 -1.84 14.02 -28.96
C GLN A 148 -2.25 15.50 -28.78
#